data_d9bdd36f05071d00e2fe0a0189d88b05
#
_entry.id   d9bdd36f05071d00e2fe0a0189d88b05
#
_cell.length_a   1.000
_cell.length_b   1.000
_cell.length_c   1.000
_cell.angle_alpha   90.00
_cell.angle_beta   90.00
_cell.angle_gamma   90.00
#
_symmetry.space_group_name_H-M   'P 1'
#
loop_
_entity.id
_entity.type
_entity.pdbx_description
1 polymer ?
#
loop_
_entity_poly.entity_id
_entity_poly.type
_entity_poly.pdbx_seq_one_letter_code
_entity_poly.pdbx_strand_id
1 'polypeptide(L)'
;VCGLLAILIGLTGCANNNSNKITVVGSSAMQLLAEQAGNDYRLSHPDSNIVVQGGGSGTGLSQVQAGAVEIGTSDVFAETQKGIDAKKLQNHLVAVVGIVPIVNKSAGVSNLSKQQLSDIFTGKITNWKQVGGKNQTITVINRSKGSGTRGTFEGLVLNGKKPIQAQEQDSNGTVRKIVSSTPGTISYISFPYANDENIQKLSIDGIKPTNKNVETNRWHLWSYEHIYTKGKPNKNVQKFIDYMLGSKVQNDLVPKLGYISIDKMQVERDSNNHVVQK
;
A
#
# COMPACT_ATOMS: atom_id res chain seq x y z
N VAL A 1 -1.50 -64.67 39.72
CA VAL A 1 -0.43 -63.79 39.22
C VAL A 1 -0.89 -63.19 37.92
N CYS A 2 -1.49 -61.99 37.97
CA CYS A 2 -1.89 -61.25 36.79
C CYS A 2 -0.79 -60.23 36.46
N GLY A 3 -0.15 -60.42 35.30
CA GLY A 3 0.82 -59.45 34.76
C GLY A 3 0.12 -58.35 33.97
N LEU A 4 0.27 -57.10 34.44
CA LEU A 4 -0.18 -55.91 33.73
C LEU A 4 0.88 -55.52 32.70
N LEU A 5 0.57 -55.62 31.42
CA LEU A 5 1.41 -55.15 30.31
C LEU A 5 1.04 -53.70 30.03
N ALA A 6 1.86 -52.75 30.44
CA ALA A 6 1.70 -51.32 30.14
C ALA A 6 2.22 -51.03 28.73
N ILE A 7 1.32 -50.76 27.80
CA ILE A 7 1.66 -50.27 26.44
C ILE A 7 1.91 -48.77 26.54
N LEU A 8 3.19 -48.37 26.41
CA LEU A 8 3.57 -46.96 26.18
C LEU A 8 3.26 -46.59 24.70
N ILE A 9 2.16 -45.92 24.48
CA ILE A 9 1.87 -45.26 23.23
C ILE A 9 2.73 -43.99 23.15
N GLY A 10 3.82 -44.06 22.41
CA GLY A 10 4.63 -42.90 22.07
C GLY A 10 3.82 -41.92 21.19
N LEU A 11 3.41 -40.80 21.74
CA LEU A 11 2.92 -39.67 20.97
C LEU A 11 4.10 -39.09 20.16
N THR A 12 4.28 -39.58 18.94
CA THR A 12 5.09 -38.87 17.95
C THR A 12 4.31 -37.62 17.57
N GLY A 13 4.57 -36.50 18.26
CA GLY A 13 4.11 -35.19 17.87
C GLY A 13 4.62 -34.91 16.43
N CYS A 14 3.71 -34.81 15.46
CA CYS A 14 4.00 -34.21 14.19
C CYS A 14 4.49 -32.79 14.46
N ALA A 15 5.79 -32.57 14.49
CA ALA A 15 6.39 -31.27 14.37
C ALA A 15 6.00 -30.75 12.98
N ASN A 16 4.92 -29.95 12.95
CA ASN A 16 4.51 -29.25 11.75
C ASN A 16 5.66 -28.32 11.37
N ASN A 17 6.46 -28.72 10.39
CA ASN A 17 7.56 -27.93 9.83
C ASN A 17 6.95 -26.72 9.07
N ASN A 18 6.50 -25.70 9.82
CA ASN A 18 6.11 -24.39 9.28
C ASN A 18 7.33 -23.53 8.87
N SER A 19 8.52 -24.15 8.77
CA SER A 19 9.78 -23.44 8.49
C SER A 19 9.82 -22.75 7.12
N ASN A 20 8.90 -23.09 6.19
CA ASN A 20 8.85 -22.52 4.85
C ASN A 20 7.67 -21.56 4.63
N LYS A 21 6.89 -21.28 5.67
CA LYS A 21 5.83 -20.29 5.60
C LYS A 21 6.40 -18.89 5.78
N ILE A 22 6.05 -17.98 4.86
CA ILE A 22 6.36 -16.55 4.94
C ILE A 22 5.04 -15.80 4.92
N THR A 23 4.72 -15.15 6.02
CA THR A 23 3.52 -14.31 6.14
C THR A 23 3.92 -12.86 5.89
N VAL A 24 3.26 -12.25 4.91
CA VAL A 24 3.45 -10.86 4.49
C VAL A 24 2.18 -10.09 4.84
N VAL A 25 2.27 -9.08 5.68
CA VAL A 25 1.10 -8.30 6.13
C VAL A 25 1.38 -6.81 6.00
N GLY A 26 0.38 -6.04 5.59
CA GLY A 26 0.47 -4.59 5.68
C GLY A 26 -0.18 -3.82 4.53
N SER A 27 0.61 -3.04 3.80
CA SER A 27 0.15 -2.15 2.74
C SER A 27 -0.80 -2.83 1.76
N SER A 28 -2.02 -2.33 1.63
CA SER A 28 -2.92 -2.78 0.57
C SER A 28 -2.53 -2.21 -0.80
N ALA A 29 -1.68 -1.18 -0.86
CA ALA A 29 -1.14 -0.66 -2.12
C ALA A 29 -0.10 -1.63 -2.70
N MET A 30 0.72 -2.27 -1.85
CA MET A 30 1.72 -3.26 -2.25
C MET A 30 1.14 -4.67 -2.43
N GLN A 31 -0.08 -4.93 -1.95
CA GLN A 31 -0.65 -6.27 -1.87
C GLN A 31 -0.65 -6.99 -3.23
N LEU A 32 -1.06 -6.32 -4.30
CA LEU A 32 -1.08 -6.89 -5.66
C LEU A 32 0.30 -7.35 -6.11
N LEU A 33 1.33 -6.53 -5.88
CA LEU A 33 2.73 -6.87 -6.22
C LEU A 33 3.23 -8.05 -5.40
N ALA A 34 2.98 -8.04 -4.08
CA ALA A 34 3.42 -9.10 -3.17
C ALA A 34 2.73 -10.44 -3.47
N GLU A 35 1.42 -10.43 -3.76
CA GLU A 35 0.66 -11.63 -4.14
C GLU A 35 1.18 -12.24 -5.45
N GLN A 36 1.35 -11.42 -6.49
CA GLN A 36 1.82 -11.91 -7.78
C GLN A 36 3.26 -12.41 -7.69
N ALA A 37 4.15 -11.67 -7.01
CA ALA A 37 5.53 -12.12 -6.79
C ALA A 37 5.58 -13.40 -5.97
N GLY A 38 4.75 -13.55 -4.94
CA GLY A 38 4.63 -14.78 -4.16
C GLY A 38 4.16 -15.97 -4.98
N ASN A 39 3.20 -15.75 -5.88
CA ASN A 39 2.73 -16.79 -6.81
C ASN A 39 3.84 -17.20 -7.78
N ASP A 40 4.54 -16.25 -8.38
CA ASP A 40 5.63 -16.52 -9.33
C ASP A 40 6.84 -17.18 -8.64
N TYR A 41 7.15 -16.77 -7.39
CA TYR A 41 8.19 -17.36 -6.58
C TYR A 41 7.97 -18.85 -6.33
N ARG A 42 6.72 -19.26 -6.03
CA ARG A 42 6.37 -20.67 -5.79
C ARG A 42 6.57 -21.57 -7.00
N LEU A 43 6.50 -21.04 -8.24
CA LEU A 43 6.78 -21.84 -9.45
C LEU A 43 8.20 -22.38 -9.47
N SER A 44 9.17 -21.65 -8.91
CA SER A 44 10.57 -22.07 -8.80
C SER A 44 10.95 -22.59 -7.41
N HIS A 45 10.08 -22.42 -6.41
CA HIS A 45 10.28 -22.82 -5.02
C HIS A 45 9.01 -23.51 -4.48
N PRO A 46 8.66 -24.71 -4.97
CA PRO A 46 7.36 -25.36 -4.68
C PRO A 46 7.12 -25.62 -3.18
N ASP A 47 8.18 -25.76 -2.39
CA ASP A 47 8.09 -25.98 -0.94
C ASP A 47 7.83 -24.68 -0.16
N SER A 48 7.87 -23.51 -0.81
CA SER A 48 7.61 -22.24 -0.14
C SER A 48 6.11 -21.96 -0.04
N ASN A 49 5.69 -21.42 1.09
CA ASN A 49 4.31 -20.99 1.33
C ASN A 49 4.28 -19.50 1.65
N ILE A 50 4.02 -18.67 0.63
CA ILE A 50 3.91 -17.22 0.77
C ILE A 50 2.44 -16.87 0.98
N VAL A 51 2.13 -16.26 2.12
CA VAL A 51 0.77 -15.81 2.48
C VAL A 51 0.76 -14.31 2.60
N VAL A 52 0.00 -13.63 1.76
CA VAL A 52 -0.09 -12.16 1.72
C VAL A 52 -1.43 -11.70 2.25
N GLN A 53 -1.42 -10.72 3.14
CA GLN A 53 -2.61 -10.13 3.75
C GLN A 53 -2.49 -8.59 3.75
N GLY A 54 -3.58 -7.91 3.46
CA GLY A 54 -3.71 -6.48 3.64
C GLY A 54 -3.78 -6.09 5.13
N GLY A 55 -4.35 -4.92 5.40
CA GLY A 55 -4.57 -4.40 6.76
C GLY A 55 -3.97 -3.02 6.98
N GLY A 56 -3.25 -2.50 5.98
CA GLY A 56 -2.60 -1.19 6.00
C GLY A 56 -1.20 -1.19 6.59
N SER A 57 -0.44 -0.15 6.29
CA SER A 57 0.96 0.01 6.70
C SER A 57 1.17 -0.07 8.21
N GLY A 58 0.27 0.53 8.98
CA GLY A 58 0.33 0.50 10.44
C GLY A 58 0.23 -0.93 11.01
N THR A 59 -0.65 -1.76 10.44
CA THR A 59 -0.79 -3.17 10.81
C THR A 59 0.48 -3.95 10.46
N GLY A 60 1.02 -3.76 9.24
CA GLY A 60 2.25 -4.41 8.82
C GLY A 60 3.44 -4.10 9.73
N LEU A 61 3.67 -2.81 10.00
CA LEU A 61 4.75 -2.37 10.88
C LEU A 61 4.59 -2.88 12.31
N SER A 62 3.37 -2.83 12.86
CA SER A 62 3.11 -3.31 14.21
C SER A 62 3.32 -4.82 14.35
N GLN A 63 2.82 -5.62 13.41
CA GLN A 63 2.95 -7.07 13.45
C GLN A 63 4.39 -7.54 13.24
N VAL A 64 5.13 -6.94 12.30
CA VAL A 64 6.53 -7.31 12.09
C VAL A 64 7.41 -6.90 13.27
N GLN A 65 7.17 -5.73 13.87
CA GLN A 65 7.87 -5.31 15.08
C GLN A 65 7.65 -6.29 16.24
N ALA A 66 6.40 -6.74 16.41
CA ALA A 66 6.07 -7.75 17.41
C ALA A 66 6.68 -9.13 17.10
N GLY A 67 7.09 -9.39 15.86
CA GLY A 67 7.55 -10.70 15.39
C GLY A 67 6.40 -11.68 15.14
N ALA A 68 5.20 -11.17 14.95
CA ALA A 68 4.02 -11.97 14.65
C ALA A 68 3.97 -12.41 13.18
N VAL A 69 4.69 -11.71 12.30
CA VAL A 69 4.85 -12.02 10.88
C VAL A 69 6.30 -11.87 10.46
N GLU A 70 6.69 -12.55 9.39
CA GLU A 70 8.06 -12.51 8.86
C GLU A 70 8.33 -11.20 8.12
N ILE A 71 7.32 -10.67 7.41
CA ILE A 71 7.43 -9.47 6.59
C ILE A 71 6.25 -8.52 6.90
N GLY A 72 6.58 -7.27 7.23
CA GLY A 72 5.63 -6.16 7.24
C GLY A 72 5.80 -5.31 6.00
N THR A 73 4.71 -4.93 5.33
CA THR A 73 4.76 -4.01 4.18
C THR A 73 4.18 -2.65 4.54
N SER A 74 4.74 -1.58 3.97
CA SER A 74 4.34 -0.22 4.30
C SER A 74 4.57 0.76 3.15
N ASP A 75 3.63 1.69 2.95
CA ASP A 75 3.78 2.84 2.03
C ASP A 75 4.51 4.02 2.71
N VAL A 76 4.79 3.91 3.99
CA VAL A 76 5.42 4.98 4.78
C VAL A 76 6.63 4.46 5.53
N PHE A 77 7.57 5.34 5.80
CA PHE A 77 8.73 5.04 6.62
C PHE A 77 8.32 4.65 8.06
N ALA A 78 8.94 3.62 8.61
CA ALA A 78 8.68 3.16 9.98
C ALA A 78 8.92 4.27 11.01
N GLU A 79 9.90 5.14 10.77
CA GLU A 79 10.27 6.27 11.61
C GLU A 79 9.13 7.29 11.77
N THR A 80 8.20 7.34 10.81
CA THR A 80 7.07 8.28 10.85
C THR A 80 5.86 7.72 11.61
N GLN A 81 5.91 6.45 12.03
CA GLN A 81 4.77 5.78 12.64
C GLN A 81 4.88 5.75 14.17
N LYS A 82 3.90 6.36 14.83
CA LYS A 82 3.84 6.36 16.29
C LYS A 82 3.77 4.94 16.84
N GLY A 83 4.62 4.64 17.83
CA GLY A 83 4.68 3.34 18.49
C GLY A 83 5.53 2.29 17.76
N ILE A 84 6.18 2.68 16.66
CA ILE A 84 7.12 1.83 15.93
C ILE A 84 8.56 2.25 16.27
N ASP A 85 9.36 1.29 16.71
CA ASP A 85 10.80 1.43 16.92
C ASP A 85 11.53 0.99 15.64
N ALA A 86 11.74 1.95 14.74
CA ALA A 86 12.35 1.69 13.44
C ALA A 86 13.76 1.08 13.55
N LYS A 87 14.49 1.32 14.66
CA LYS A 87 15.83 0.75 14.88
C LYS A 87 15.83 -0.77 15.01
N LYS A 88 14.69 -1.37 15.33
CA LYS A 88 14.52 -2.83 15.41
C LYS A 88 14.15 -3.46 14.07
N LEU A 89 13.88 -2.64 13.06
CA LEU A 89 13.42 -3.08 11.75
C LEU A 89 14.50 -2.87 10.70
N GLN A 90 14.61 -3.85 9.81
CA GLN A 90 15.42 -3.73 8.60
C GLN A 90 14.48 -3.34 7.44
N ASN A 91 14.79 -2.25 6.75
CA ASN A 91 14.01 -1.70 5.66
C ASN A 91 14.59 -2.11 4.30
N HIS A 92 13.72 -2.52 3.38
CA HIS A 92 14.03 -2.76 1.98
C HIS A 92 13.04 -1.97 1.12
N LEU A 93 13.55 -1.07 0.27
CA LEU A 93 12.73 -0.37 -0.73
C LEU A 93 12.50 -1.30 -1.93
N VAL A 94 11.25 -1.57 -2.26
CA VAL A 94 10.90 -2.52 -3.32
C VAL A 94 10.46 -1.81 -4.58
N ALA A 95 9.61 -0.82 -4.47
CA ALA A 95 9.05 -0.09 -5.61
C ALA A 95 8.62 1.31 -5.20
N VAL A 96 8.18 2.10 -6.16
CA VAL A 96 7.43 3.33 -5.96
C VAL A 96 6.03 3.16 -6.50
N VAL A 97 5.06 3.76 -5.84
CA VAL A 97 3.67 3.79 -6.30
C VAL A 97 3.14 5.22 -6.31
N GLY A 98 2.50 5.61 -7.41
CA GLY A 98 1.72 6.83 -7.48
C GLY A 98 0.40 6.66 -6.72
N ILE A 99 -0.07 7.74 -6.11
CA ILE A 99 -1.38 7.84 -5.47
C ILE A 99 -2.22 8.82 -6.28
N VAL A 100 -3.46 8.49 -6.58
CA VAL A 100 -4.34 9.32 -7.40
C VAL A 100 -5.69 9.54 -6.72
N PRO A 101 -6.15 10.80 -6.64
CA PRO A 101 -7.54 11.07 -6.31
C PRO A 101 -8.45 10.55 -7.42
N ILE A 102 -9.50 9.85 -7.03
CA ILE A 102 -10.47 9.25 -7.92
C ILE A 102 -11.88 9.72 -7.58
N VAL A 103 -12.68 9.92 -8.61
CA VAL A 103 -14.09 10.26 -8.45
C VAL A 103 -14.96 9.35 -9.31
N ASN A 104 -16.21 9.15 -8.89
CA ASN A 104 -17.20 8.56 -9.79
C ASN A 104 -17.41 9.49 -11.00
N LYS A 105 -17.45 8.96 -12.21
CA LYS A 105 -17.61 9.76 -13.44
C LYS A 105 -18.83 10.65 -13.45
N SER A 106 -19.87 10.34 -12.65
CA SER A 106 -21.05 11.18 -12.50
C SER A 106 -20.74 12.60 -12.00
N ALA A 107 -19.63 12.80 -11.31
CA ALA A 107 -19.20 14.12 -10.80
C ALA A 107 -18.93 15.14 -11.92
N GLY A 108 -18.50 14.68 -13.10
CA GLY A 108 -18.21 15.52 -14.26
C GLY A 108 -16.97 16.40 -14.13
N VAL A 109 -15.99 15.98 -13.31
CA VAL A 109 -14.71 16.67 -13.13
C VAL A 109 -13.55 15.74 -13.51
N SER A 110 -12.45 16.31 -14.04
CA SER A 110 -11.24 15.57 -14.41
C SER A 110 -9.96 16.20 -13.88
N ASN A 111 -10.07 17.41 -13.34
CA ASN A 111 -8.94 18.16 -12.77
C ASN A 111 -9.44 18.98 -11.57
N LEU A 112 -8.63 19.01 -10.52
CA LEU A 112 -8.80 19.89 -9.36
C LEU A 112 -7.48 20.58 -9.06
N SER A 113 -7.55 21.79 -8.50
CA SER A 113 -6.36 22.33 -7.85
C SER A 113 -6.08 21.57 -6.56
N LYS A 114 -4.83 21.57 -6.11
CA LYS A 114 -4.46 21.02 -4.80
C LYS A 114 -5.28 21.64 -3.67
N GLN A 115 -5.56 22.95 -3.76
CA GLN A 115 -6.38 23.67 -2.78
C GLN A 115 -7.84 23.18 -2.81
N GLN A 116 -8.46 23.03 -3.99
CA GLN A 116 -9.81 22.48 -4.11
C GLN A 116 -9.91 21.07 -3.55
N LEU A 117 -8.92 20.23 -3.83
CA LEU A 117 -8.84 18.87 -3.29
C LEU A 117 -8.78 18.90 -1.75
N SER A 118 -7.93 19.76 -1.17
CA SER A 118 -7.86 19.96 0.28
C SER A 118 -9.19 20.46 0.85
N ASP A 119 -9.86 21.40 0.17
CA ASP A 119 -11.11 21.99 0.64
C ASP A 119 -12.29 21.00 0.56
N ILE A 120 -12.27 20.06 -0.38
CA ILE A 120 -13.22 18.95 -0.42
C ILE A 120 -13.03 18.03 0.79
N PHE A 121 -11.78 17.57 1.03
CA PHE A 121 -11.50 16.65 2.13
C PHE A 121 -11.58 17.29 3.53
N THR A 122 -11.59 18.62 3.62
CA THR A 122 -11.83 19.35 4.86
C THR A 122 -13.26 19.88 5.00
N GLY A 123 -14.14 19.57 4.05
CA GLY A 123 -15.57 19.88 4.10
C GLY A 123 -15.97 21.31 3.74
N LYS A 124 -15.07 22.11 3.17
CA LYS A 124 -15.37 23.48 2.71
C LYS A 124 -16.10 23.48 1.37
N ILE A 125 -15.79 22.50 0.50
CA ILE A 125 -16.45 22.26 -0.78
C ILE A 125 -17.25 20.98 -0.64
N THR A 126 -18.58 21.07 -0.84
CA THR A 126 -19.53 19.98 -0.57
C THR A 126 -20.40 19.61 -1.78
N ASN A 127 -20.28 20.37 -2.87
CA ASN A 127 -21.00 20.11 -4.11
C ASN A 127 -20.06 20.25 -5.31
N TRP A 128 -20.12 19.31 -6.24
CA TRP A 128 -19.29 19.29 -7.43
C TRP A 128 -19.40 20.54 -8.31
N LYS A 129 -20.60 21.18 -8.31
CA LYS A 129 -20.81 22.45 -9.02
C LYS A 129 -19.82 23.55 -8.59
N GLN A 130 -19.37 23.54 -7.34
CA GLN A 130 -18.42 24.54 -6.82
C GLN A 130 -17.04 24.45 -7.49
N VAL A 131 -16.74 23.35 -8.14
CA VAL A 131 -15.47 23.10 -8.83
C VAL A 131 -15.66 22.76 -10.33
N GLY A 132 -16.76 23.21 -10.91
CA GLY A 132 -17.05 23.06 -12.34
C GLY A 132 -17.65 21.71 -12.75
N GLY A 133 -18.05 20.89 -11.79
CA GLY A 133 -18.74 19.64 -12.02
C GLY A 133 -20.26 19.79 -12.06
N LYS A 134 -20.96 18.67 -11.97
CA LYS A 134 -22.43 18.63 -11.95
C LYS A 134 -22.97 19.14 -10.61
N ASN A 135 -24.25 19.56 -10.60
CA ASN A 135 -24.93 19.88 -9.34
C ASN A 135 -25.25 18.59 -8.59
N GLN A 136 -24.27 18.12 -7.82
CA GLN A 136 -24.31 16.86 -7.08
C GLN A 136 -23.50 16.98 -5.80
N THR A 137 -24.05 16.49 -4.70
CA THR A 137 -23.36 16.46 -3.41
C THR A 137 -22.10 15.59 -3.49
N ILE A 138 -21.02 16.07 -2.87
CA ILE A 138 -19.76 15.32 -2.74
C ILE A 138 -19.88 14.38 -1.55
N THR A 139 -19.63 13.09 -1.78
CA THR A 139 -19.48 12.09 -0.72
C THR A 139 -18.02 11.68 -0.64
N VAL A 140 -17.35 12.08 0.45
CA VAL A 140 -15.96 11.70 0.70
C VAL A 140 -15.92 10.30 1.29
N ILE A 141 -15.11 9.44 0.69
CA ILE A 141 -14.69 8.15 1.26
C ILE A 141 -13.21 8.30 1.64
N ASN A 142 -12.90 8.14 2.92
CA ASN A 142 -11.52 8.21 3.39
C ASN A 142 -10.93 6.80 3.50
N ARG A 143 -9.62 6.73 3.70
CA ARG A 143 -8.93 5.50 4.07
C ARG A 143 -8.85 5.40 5.60
N SER A 144 -8.72 4.20 6.12
CA SER A 144 -8.54 3.97 7.56
C SER A 144 -7.25 4.61 8.09
N LYS A 145 -7.20 4.97 9.36
CA LYS A 145 -6.06 5.66 9.98
C LYS A 145 -4.73 4.93 9.86
N GLY A 146 -4.75 3.59 9.80
CA GLY A 146 -3.55 2.77 9.58
C GLY A 146 -3.08 2.68 8.12
N SER A 147 -3.78 3.31 7.16
CA SER A 147 -3.40 3.34 5.75
C SER A 147 -2.20 4.25 5.52
N GLY A 148 -1.11 3.71 4.96
CA GLY A 148 0.03 4.52 4.53
C GLY A 148 -0.32 5.44 3.37
N THR A 149 -1.18 5.00 2.44
CA THR A 149 -1.74 5.84 1.36
C THR A 149 -2.44 7.07 1.94
N ARG A 150 -3.21 6.91 3.03
CA ARG A 150 -3.82 8.04 3.76
C ARG A 150 -2.76 8.97 4.35
N GLY A 151 -1.76 8.41 5.03
CA GLY A 151 -0.68 9.21 5.62
C GLY A 151 0.01 10.09 4.58
N THR A 152 0.34 9.53 3.42
CA THR A 152 0.95 10.26 2.31
C THR A 152 -0.01 11.32 1.73
N PHE A 153 -1.28 10.98 1.50
CA PHE A 153 -2.27 11.93 0.98
C PHE A 153 -2.50 13.09 1.96
N GLU A 154 -2.76 12.81 3.22
CA GLU A 154 -2.99 13.86 4.23
C GLU A 154 -1.75 14.75 4.42
N GLY A 155 -0.57 14.16 4.47
CA GLY A 155 0.68 14.93 4.59
C GLY A 155 0.91 15.89 3.43
N LEU A 156 0.69 15.44 2.19
CA LEU A 156 1.00 16.21 0.99
C LEU A 156 -0.13 17.11 0.50
N VAL A 157 -1.40 16.77 0.76
CA VAL A 157 -2.57 17.52 0.29
C VAL A 157 -3.18 18.38 1.41
N LEU A 158 -3.39 17.80 2.58
CA LEU A 158 -4.05 18.50 3.69
C LEU A 158 -3.09 19.36 4.49
N ASN A 159 -1.80 19.06 4.46
CA ASN A 159 -0.74 19.84 5.12
C ASN A 159 -1.09 20.17 6.58
N GLY A 160 -1.42 19.16 7.38
CA GLY A 160 -1.76 19.27 8.78
C GLY A 160 -3.22 19.65 9.09
N LYS A 161 -4.03 19.96 8.07
CA LYS A 161 -5.47 20.14 8.28
C LYS A 161 -6.15 18.81 8.55
N LYS A 162 -7.14 18.79 9.43
CA LYS A 162 -7.92 17.60 9.74
C LYS A 162 -8.95 17.34 8.63
N PRO A 163 -9.04 16.08 8.12
CA PRO A 163 -10.11 15.71 7.22
C PRO A 163 -11.46 15.74 7.94
N ILE A 164 -12.55 15.91 7.18
CA ILE A 164 -13.91 15.72 7.71
C ILE A 164 -14.08 14.27 8.19
N GLN A 165 -15.04 14.09 9.09
CA GLN A 165 -15.51 12.75 9.44
C GLN A 165 -16.26 12.18 8.23
N ALA A 166 -15.81 11.04 7.72
CA ALA A 166 -16.33 10.36 6.55
C ALA A 166 -16.29 8.85 6.76
N GLN A 167 -16.97 8.10 5.88
CA GLN A 167 -16.80 6.65 5.83
C GLN A 167 -15.35 6.30 5.57
N GLU A 168 -14.79 5.38 6.35
CA GLU A 168 -13.42 4.92 6.23
C GLU A 168 -13.37 3.50 5.65
N GLN A 169 -12.35 3.25 4.80
CA GLN A 169 -12.10 1.95 4.18
C GLN A 169 -10.61 1.58 4.29
N ASP A 170 -10.32 0.31 4.52
CA ASP A 170 -8.98 -0.18 4.80
C ASP A 170 -8.16 -0.53 3.54
N SER A 171 -8.81 -0.82 2.40
CA SER A 171 -8.11 -1.29 1.20
C SER A 171 -8.36 -0.45 -0.05
N ASN A 172 -7.37 -0.40 -0.95
CA ASN A 172 -7.50 0.21 -2.27
C ASN A 172 -8.62 -0.44 -3.10
N GLY A 173 -8.76 -1.77 -3.01
CA GLY A 173 -9.78 -2.51 -3.76
C GLY A 173 -11.19 -2.18 -3.34
N THR A 174 -11.46 -2.07 -2.02
CA THR A 174 -12.78 -1.69 -1.49
C THR A 174 -13.14 -0.26 -1.87
N VAL A 175 -12.20 0.67 -1.72
CA VAL A 175 -12.40 2.07 -2.13
C VAL A 175 -12.74 2.16 -3.61
N ARG A 176 -11.99 1.46 -4.49
CA ARG A 176 -12.28 1.42 -5.92
C ARG A 176 -13.74 1.01 -6.19
N LYS A 177 -14.19 -0.08 -5.58
CA LYS A 177 -15.56 -0.57 -5.76
C LYS A 177 -16.60 0.45 -5.34
N ILE A 178 -16.42 1.09 -4.19
CA ILE A 178 -17.38 2.10 -3.68
C ILE A 178 -17.44 3.30 -4.63
N VAL A 179 -16.27 3.85 -5.03
CA VAL A 179 -16.24 5.01 -5.93
C VAL A 179 -16.81 4.66 -7.30
N SER A 180 -16.51 3.47 -7.84
CA SER A 180 -17.03 3.00 -9.11
C SER A 180 -18.57 2.90 -9.11
N SER A 181 -19.16 2.43 -8.01
CA SER A 181 -20.61 2.13 -7.93
C SER A 181 -21.46 3.25 -7.33
N THR A 182 -20.86 4.28 -6.72
CA THR A 182 -21.60 5.29 -5.96
C THR A 182 -21.43 6.68 -6.54
N PRO A 183 -22.48 7.24 -7.18
CA PRO A 183 -22.42 8.58 -7.75
C PRO A 183 -22.03 9.66 -6.74
N GLY A 184 -21.24 10.65 -7.18
CA GLY A 184 -20.82 11.79 -6.37
C GLY A 184 -19.66 11.52 -5.41
N THR A 185 -19.14 10.28 -5.35
CA THR A 185 -18.06 9.92 -4.44
C THR A 185 -16.69 10.39 -4.93
N ILE A 186 -15.83 10.70 -3.95
CA ILE A 186 -14.40 10.95 -4.12
C ILE A 186 -13.62 10.17 -3.09
N SER A 187 -12.46 9.68 -3.48
CA SER A 187 -11.44 9.10 -2.61
C SER A 187 -10.06 9.20 -3.26
N TYR A 188 -9.09 8.46 -2.75
CA TYR A 188 -7.75 8.33 -3.32
C TYR A 188 -7.25 6.89 -3.14
N ILE A 189 -6.56 6.39 -4.16
CA ILE A 189 -6.00 5.02 -4.20
C ILE A 189 -4.65 5.02 -4.91
N SER A 190 -3.92 3.92 -4.80
CA SER A 190 -2.69 3.73 -5.56
C SER A 190 -2.99 3.41 -7.05
N PHE A 191 -2.08 3.82 -7.93
CA PHE A 191 -2.23 3.71 -9.39
C PHE A 191 -2.63 2.31 -9.89
N PRO A 192 -2.05 1.20 -9.40
CA PRO A 192 -2.41 -0.14 -9.86
C PRO A 192 -3.90 -0.49 -9.71
N TYR A 193 -4.58 0.16 -8.78
CA TYR A 193 -6.00 -0.07 -8.51
C TYR A 193 -6.95 0.89 -9.23
N ALA A 194 -6.42 1.92 -9.92
CA ALA A 194 -7.23 3.01 -10.46
C ALA A 194 -7.83 2.75 -11.85
N ASN A 195 -7.68 1.54 -12.39
CA ASN A 195 -8.25 1.17 -13.70
C ASN A 195 -9.67 0.61 -13.53
N ASP A 196 -10.65 1.45 -13.80
CA ASP A 196 -12.10 1.11 -13.76
C ASP A 196 -12.84 2.07 -14.67
N GLU A 197 -13.78 1.57 -15.46
CA GLU A 197 -14.51 2.37 -16.47
C GLU A 197 -15.40 3.45 -15.87
N ASN A 198 -15.89 3.27 -14.64
CA ASN A 198 -16.75 4.21 -13.94
C ASN A 198 -16.00 5.23 -13.08
N ILE A 199 -14.68 5.11 -13.03
CA ILE A 199 -13.79 5.99 -12.27
C ILE A 199 -13.11 6.99 -13.20
N GLN A 200 -13.10 8.26 -12.78
CA GLN A 200 -12.26 9.30 -13.33
C GLN A 200 -11.06 9.52 -12.40
N LYS A 201 -9.85 9.28 -12.92
CA LYS A 201 -8.60 9.71 -12.28
C LYS A 201 -8.45 11.21 -12.44
N LEU A 202 -8.22 11.94 -11.34
CA LEU A 202 -8.09 13.39 -11.38
C LEU A 202 -6.65 13.82 -11.66
N SER A 203 -6.49 14.79 -12.53
CA SER A 203 -5.29 15.62 -12.58
C SER A 203 -5.30 16.60 -11.38
N ILE A 204 -4.12 17.01 -10.92
CA ILE A 204 -3.96 18.03 -9.88
C ILE A 204 -3.16 19.19 -10.49
N ASP A 205 -3.70 20.40 -10.41
CA ASP A 205 -3.09 21.60 -11.00
C ASP A 205 -2.68 21.41 -12.48
N GLY A 206 -3.49 20.65 -13.23
CA GLY A 206 -3.24 20.32 -14.63
C GLY A 206 -2.22 19.20 -14.87
N ILE A 207 -1.57 18.69 -13.83
CA ILE A 207 -0.62 17.58 -13.94
C ILE A 207 -1.37 16.25 -13.92
N LYS A 208 -1.13 15.40 -14.94
CA LYS A 208 -1.76 14.07 -15.05
C LYS A 208 -1.08 13.04 -14.14
N PRO A 209 -1.85 12.13 -13.52
CA PRO A 209 -1.34 11.02 -12.72
C PRO A 209 -0.76 9.92 -13.61
N THR A 210 0.50 10.05 -13.97
CA THR A 210 1.24 9.07 -14.81
C THR A 210 2.54 8.67 -14.11
N ASN A 211 3.00 7.44 -14.37
CA ASN A 211 4.29 6.97 -13.85
C ASN A 211 5.43 7.92 -14.25
N LYS A 212 5.42 8.43 -15.47
CA LYS A 212 6.43 9.40 -15.92
C LYS A 212 6.46 10.69 -15.11
N ASN A 213 5.29 11.20 -14.75
CA ASN A 213 5.20 12.39 -13.88
C ASN A 213 5.60 12.10 -12.43
N VAL A 214 5.43 10.86 -11.96
CA VAL A 214 5.97 10.40 -10.66
C VAL A 214 7.49 10.32 -10.72
N GLU A 215 8.06 9.64 -11.73
CA GLU A 215 9.52 9.48 -11.92
C GLU A 215 10.27 10.82 -11.87
N THR A 216 9.70 11.86 -12.48
CA THR A 216 10.26 13.22 -12.52
C THR A 216 9.83 14.11 -11.37
N ASN A 217 9.06 13.56 -10.41
CA ASN A 217 8.46 14.31 -9.30
C ASN A 217 7.56 15.50 -9.73
N ARG A 218 7.05 15.54 -10.96
CA ARG A 218 6.01 16.49 -11.36
C ARG A 218 4.67 16.14 -10.70
N TRP A 219 4.38 14.84 -10.56
CA TRP A 219 3.30 14.33 -9.74
C TRP A 219 3.86 14.02 -8.35
N HIS A 220 3.46 14.80 -7.34
CA HIS A 220 4.04 14.73 -5.99
C HIS A 220 3.41 13.66 -5.10
N LEU A 221 2.19 13.17 -5.44
CA LEU A 221 1.50 12.13 -4.65
C LEU A 221 2.03 10.75 -5.00
N TRP A 222 3.11 10.36 -4.34
CA TRP A 222 3.70 9.04 -4.47
C TRP A 222 4.36 8.63 -3.15
N SER A 223 4.53 7.33 -2.97
CA SER A 223 5.26 6.75 -1.85
C SER A 223 6.15 5.61 -2.29
N TYR A 224 7.13 5.27 -1.46
CA TYR A 224 7.83 4.01 -1.57
C TYR A 224 6.94 2.86 -1.09
N GLU A 225 7.16 1.69 -1.64
CA GLU A 225 6.70 0.42 -1.11
C GLU A 225 7.85 -0.26 -0.38
N HIS A 226 7.70 -0.38 0.92
CA HIS A 226 8.72 -0.93 1.81
C HIS A 226 8.38 -2.36 2.21
N ILE A 227 9.41 -3.21 2.30
CA ILE A 227 9.42 -4.44 3.08
C ILE A 227 10.22 -4.19 4.34
N TYR A 228 9.63 -4.54 5.49
CA TYR A 228 10.31 -4.54 6.78
C TYR A 228 10.41 -5.95 7.35
N THR A 229 11.56 -6.25 7.97
CA THR A 229 11.76 -7.44 8.80
C THR A 229 12.20 -7.03 10.20
N LYS A 230 11.90 -7.86 11.21
CA LYS A 230 12.40 -7.66 12.56
C LYS A 230 13.86 -8.13 12.64
N GLY A 231 14.78 -7.16 12.57
CA GLY A 231 16.20 -7.45 12.45
C GLY A 231 16.54 -8.28 11.21
N LYS A 232 17.63 -9.06 11.28
CA LYS A 232 18.08 -9.90 10.16
C LYS A 232 17.09 -11.05 9.90
N PRO A 233 16.54 -11.17 8.68
CA PRO A 233 15.61 -12.23 8.34
C PRO A 233 16.29 -13.60 8.30
N ASN A 234 15.52 -14.68 8.48
CA ASN A 234 15.99 -16.02 8.23
C ASN A 234 16.27 -16.23 6.73
N LYS A 235 16.97 -17.34 6.39
CA LYS A 235 17.43 -17.63 5.03
C LYS A 235 16.29 -17.68 4.00
N ASN A 236 15.12 -18.20 4.36
CA ASN A 236 14.00 -18.34 3.43
C ASN A 236 13.33 -16.97 3.15
N VAL A 237 13.16 -16.17 4.19
CA VAL A 237 12.64 -14.79 4.06
C VAL A 237 13.61 -13.95 3.24
N GLN A 238 14.94 -14.05 3.50
CA GLN A 238 15.95 -13.32 2.73
C GLN A 238 15.89 -13.69 1.23
N LYS A 239 15.78 -14.97 0.88
CA LYS A 239 15.63 -15.39 -0.52
C LYS A 239 14.40 -14.80 -1.20
N PHE A 240 13.27 -14.71 -0.48
CA PHE A 240 12.07 -14.07 -1.03
C PHE A 240 12.26 -12.56 -1.21
N ILE A 241 12.89 -11.88 -0.26
CA ILE A 241 13.25 -10.45 -0.39
C ILE A 241 14.20 -10.26 -1.58
N ASP A 242 15.23 -11.09 -1.72
CA ASP A 242 16.18 -11.02 -2.84
C ASP A 242 15.46 -11.25 -4.19
N TYR A 243 14.46 -12.13 -4.22
CA TYR A 243 13.61 -12.32 -5.40
C TYR A 243 12.78 -11.06 -5.71
N MET A 244 12.16 -10.44 -4.69
CA MET A 244 11.40 -9.20 -4.86
C MET A 244 12.25 -8.05 -5.39
N LEU A 245 13.53 -8.00 -5.01
CA LEU A 245 14.50 -7.00 -5.46
C LEU A 245 15.24 -7.41 -6.74
N GLY A 246 15.06 -8.64 -7.18
CA GLY A 246 15.74 -9.19 -8.36
C GLY A 246 15.18 -8.67 -9.69
N SER A 247 15.99 -8.78 -10.74
CA SER A 247 15.70 -8.22 -12.08
C SER A 247 14.36 -8.69 -12.66
N LYS A 248 13.97 -9.94 -12.42
CA LYS A 248 12.69 -10.48 -12.92
C LYS A 248 11.49 -9.70 -12.37
N VAL A 249 11.47 -9.43 -11.07
CA VAL A 249 10.38 -8.65 -10.46
C VAL A 249 10.50 -7.19 -10.85
N GLN A 250 11.70 -6.62 -10.74
CA GLN A 250 11.92 -5.19 -10.94
C GLN A 250 11.73 -4.73 -12.41
N ASN A 251 12.14 -5.56 -13.39
CA ASN A 251 12.06 -5.17 -14.79
C ASN A 251 10.76 -5.60 -15.47
N ASP A 252 10.11 -6.67 -14.98
CA ASP A 252 8.92 -7.21 -15.63
C ASP A 252 7.67 -6.97 -14.79
N LEU A 253 7.63 -7.46 -13.55
CA LEU A 253 6.41 -7.47 -12.73
C LEU A 253 6.02 -6.08 -12.22
N VAL A 254 7.00 -5.33 -11.70
CA VAL A 254 6.78 -3.97 -11.17
C VAL A 254 6.13 -3.06 -12.22
N PRO A 255 6.70 -2.87 -13.43
CA PRO A 255 6.06 -2.03 -14.44
C PRO A 255 4.76 -2.63 -15.00
N LYS A 256 4.67 -3.94 -15.17
CA LYS A 256 3.46 -4.62 -15.65
C LYS A 256 2.24 -4.38 -14.77
N LEU A 257 2.44 -4.31 -13.47
CA LEU A 257 1.38 -4.07 -12.49
C LEU A 257 1.13 -2.58 -12.23
N GLY A 258 1.87 -1.67 -12.87
CA GLY A 258 1.66 -0.22 -12.75
C GLY A 258 2.45 0.45 -11.62
N TYR A 259 3.39 -0.27 -11.00
CA TYR A 259 4.38 0.30 -10.07
C TYR A 259 5.58 0.84 -10.85
N ILE A 260 6.49 1.49 -10.15
CA ILE A 260 7.70 2.11 -10.71
C ILE A 260 8.90 1.52 -9.97
N SER A 261 9.90 1.04 -10.74
CA SER A 261 11.17 0.61 -10.16
C SER A 261 11.92 1.79 -9.53
N ILE A 262 12.59 1.55 -8.41
CA ILE A 262 13.31 2.60 -7.64
C ILE A 262 14.35 3.32 -8.51
N ASP A 263 15.01 2.61 -9.41
CA ASP A 263 16.04 3.14 -10.31
C ASP A 263 15.49 4.08 -11.41
N LYS A 264 14.18 4.04 -11.68
CA LYS A 264 13.52 4.96 -12.61
C LYS A 264 13.25 6.34 -12.02
N MET A 265 13.26 6.43 -10.68
CA MET A 265 13.05 7.70 -10.02
C MET A 265 14.24 8.64 -10.21
N GLN A 266 13.96 9.87 -10.61
CA GLN A 266 14.95 10.96 -10.74
C GLN A 266 15.18 11.70 -9.42
N VAL A 267 14.38 11.38 -8.41
CA VAL A 267 14.46 11.97 -7.08
C VAL A 267 14.42 10.90 -6.01
N GLU A 268 14.92 11.26 -4.82
CA GLU A 268 14.73 10.51 -3.59
C GLU A 268 13.92 11.34 -2.59
N ARG A 269 13.19 10.67 -1.70
CA ARG A 269 12.44 11.29 -0.62
C ARG A 269 12.81 10.63 0.69
N ASP A 270 13.15 11.42 1.70
CA ASP A 270 13.41 10.91 3.05
C ASP A 270 12.12 10.79 3.89
N SER A 271 12.27 10.28 5.12
CA SER A 271 11.17 10.13 6.07
C SER A 271 10.54 11.47 6.53
N ASN A 272 11.21 12.59 6.31
CA ASN A 272 10.72 13.94 6.59
C ASN A 272 10.07 14.60 5.37
N ASN A 273 9.88 13.84 4.28
CA ASN A 273 9.38 14.32 2.98
C ASN A 273 10.30 15.31 2.26
N HIS A 274 11.58 15.41 2.64
CA HIS A 274 12.54 16.15 1.84
C HIS A 274 12.83 15.38 0.55
N VAL A 275 12.78 16.12 -0.56
CA VAL A 275 13.03 15.56 -1.90
C VAL A 275 14.35 16.12 -2.41
N VAL A 276 15.24 15.22 -2.86
CA VAL A 276 16.51 15.54 -3.49
C VAL A 276 16.61 14.91 -4.87
N GLN A 277 17.31 15.60 -5.78
CA GLN A 277 17.63 15.03 -7.11
C GLN A 277 18.66 13.91 -6.94
N LYS A 278 18.52 12.85 -7.74
CA LYS A 278 19.54 11.79 -7.87
C LYS A 278 20.69 12.24 -8.76
#